data_43730e1bdc0a2bb3085635eb3693bedb
#
_entry.id   43730e1bdc0a2bb3085635eb3693bedb
#
_cell.length_a   1.000
_cell.length_b   1.000
_cell.length_c   1.000
_cell.angle_alpha   90.00
_cell.angle_beta   90.00
_cell.angle_gamma   90.00
#
_symmetry.space_group_name_H-M   'P 1'
#
loop_
_entity.id
_entity.type
_entity.pdbx_description
1 polymer ?
#
loop_
_entity_poly.entity_id
_entity_poly.type
_entity_poly.pdbx_seq_one_letter_code
_entity_poly.pdbx_strand_id
1 'polypeptide(L)'
;MYYLDPRIENLYRIFDQNARKDYLRLDLNENPGGLPQEFINKVLSQVDGRFVGQYPETFQFTEKLAAFLGTDVQHLSLMNGSAEGIRYIIQAFTSPGGRIVGVVPSYFMFQ
;
A
#
# COMPACT_ATOMS: atom_id res chain seq x y z
N MET A 1 18.15 20.56 -16.35
CA MET A 1 18.47 19.11 -16.26
C MET A 1 18.04 18.65 -14.88
N TYR A 2 17.07 17.75 -14.76
CA TYR A 2 16.64 17.21 -13.47
C TYR A 2 17.42 15.91 -13.20
N TYR A 3 17.67 15.64 -11.93
CA TYR A 3 18.30 14.41 -11.49
C TYR A 3 17.25 13.29 -11.45
N LEU A 4 17.52 12.17 -12.10
CA LEU A 4 16.78 10.92 -11.93
C LEU A 4 17.69 9.92 -11.23
N ASP A 5 17.23 9.38 -10.11
CA ASP A 5 17.97 8.35 -9.38
C ASP A 5 18.11 7.09 -10.26
N PRO A 6 19.35 6.62 -10.54
CA PRO A 6 19.58 5.43 -11.38
C PRO A 6 18.85 4.16 -10.88
N ARG A 7 18.57 4.08 -9.59
CA ARG A 7 17.80 2.96 -9.01
C ARG A 7 16.34 3.00 -9.46
N ILE A 8 15.78 4.20 -9.65
CA ILE A 8 14.42 4.38 -10.17
C ILE A 8 14.38 4.11 -11.67
N GLU A 9 15.38 4.57 -12.41
CA GLU A 9 15.51 4.34 -13.85
C GLU A 9 15.57 2.84 -14.20
N ASN A 10 16.24 2.06 -13.37
CA ASN A 10 16.41 0.62 -13.56
C ASN A 10 15.35 -0.24 -12.85
N LEU A 11 14.33 0.36 -12.26
CA LEU A 11 13.19 -0.38 -11.69
C LEU A 11 12.40 -1.06 -12.80
N TYR A 12 12.71 -2.33 -13.03
CA TYR A 12 12.03 -3.15 -14.01
C TYR A 12 10.90 -3.95 -13.36
N ARG A 13 9.67 -3.62 -13.71
CA ARG A 13 8.50 -4.44 -13.43
C ARG A 13 8.05 -5.13 -14.72
N ILE A 14 8.03 -6.44 -14.72
CA ILE A 14 7.39 -7.19 -15.81
C ILE A 14 5.88 -7.01 -15.67
N PHE A 15 5.33 -6.10 -16.47
CA PHE A 15 3.90 -5.97 -16.65
C PHE A 15 3.51 -6.51 -18.02
N ASP A 16 3.32 -7.80 -18.13
CA ASP A 16 2.51 -8.32 -19.22
C ASP A 16 1.04 -8.19 -18.81
N GLN A 17 0.46 -7.02 -19.09
CA GLN A 17 -0.91 -6.70 -18.71
C GLN A 17 -1.95 -7.58 -19.41
N ASN A 18 -1.62 -8.20 -20.54
CA ASN A 18 -2.56 -8.93 -21.36
C ASN A 18 -2.61 -10.43 -21.02
N ALA A 19 -1.52 -11.01 -20.54
CA ALA A 19 -1.42 -12.45 -20.28
C ALA A 19 -1.82 -12.85 -18.85
N ARG A 20 -1.90 -11.92 -17.90
CA ARG A 20 -2.16 -12.24 -16.46
C ARG A 20 -3.50 -12.93 -16.20
N LYS A 21 -4.48 -12.79 -17.09
CA LYS A 21 -5.81 -13.39 -16.93
C LYS A 21 -5.81 -14.91 -17.07
N ASP A 22 -4.86 -15.43 -17.84
CA ASP A 22 -4.80 -16.83 -18.23
C ASP A 22 -3.89 -17.68 -17.34
N TYR A 23 -3.27 -17.05 -16.34
CA TYR A 23 -2.32 -17.69 -15.43
C TYR A 23 -2.80 -17.72 -13.98
N LEU A 24 -2.37 -18.72 -13.23
CA LEU A 24 -2.43 -18.70 -11.78
C LEU A 24 -1.41 -17.67 -11.28
N ARG A 25 -1.92 -16.54 -10.78
CA ARG A 25 -1.11 -15.41 -10.36
C ARG A 25 -0.55 -15.62 -8.96
N LEU A 26 0.75 -15.85 -8.86
CA LEU A 26 1.49 -16.03 -7.60
C LEU A 26 2.61 -14.98 -7.44
N ASP A 27 2.64 -13.99 -8.31
CA ASP A 27 3.67 -12.95 -8.39
C ASP A 27 3.38 -11.71 -7.51
N LEU A 28 2.12 -11.53 -7.10
CA LEU A 28 1.68 -10.43 -6.25
C LEU A 28 0.71 -10.96 -5.17
N ASN A 29 0.59 -10.23 -4.05
CA ASN A 29 -0.35 -10.54 -2.98
C ASN A 29 -1.76 -10.07 -3.37
N GLU A 30 -2.40 -10.81 -4.25
CA GLU A 30 -3.76 -10.53 -4.73
C GLU A 30 -4.74 -11.56 -4.18
N ASN A 31 -6.01 -11.17 -4.07
CA ASN A 31 -7.09 -12.12 -3.87
C ASN A 31 -7.64 -12.56 -5.25
N PRO A 32 -7.25 -13.71 -5.78
CA PRO A 32 -7.67 -14.15 -7.13
C PRO A 32 -9.17 -14.44 -7.22
N GLY A 33 -9.81 -14.75 -6.09
CA GLY A 33 -11.26 -14.97 -6.02
C GLY A 33 -12.08 -13.68 -6.05
N GLY A 34 -11.42 -12.52 -5.92
CA GLY A 34 -12.10 -11.22 -5.81
C GLY A 34 -12.89 -11.06 -4.52
N LEU A 35 -13.76 -10.09 -4.50
CA LEU A 35 -14.70 -9.83 -3.40
C LEU A 35 -16.12 -10.21 -3.84
N PRO A 36 -16.98 -10.66 -2.91
CA PRO A 36 -18.39 -10.93 -3.23
C PRO A 36 -19.06 -9.70 -3.85
N GLN A 37 -19.84 -9.89 -4.92
CA GLN A 37 -20.49 -8.80 -5.63
C GLN A 37 -21.46 -8.02 -4.75
N GLU A 38 -22.14 -8.69 -3.84
CA GLU A 38 -23.03 -8.05 -2.88
C GLU A 38 -22.28 -7.05 -1.98
N PHE A 39 -21.09 -7.44 -1.51
CA PHE A 39 -20.22 -6.55 -0.74
C PHE A 39 -19.79 -5.32 -1.56
N ILE A 40 -19.39 -5.54 -2.81
CA ILE A 40 -19.00 -4.45 -3.73
C ILE A 40 -20.17 -3.48 -3.93
N ASN A 41 -21.37 -4.00 -4.21
CA ASN A 41 -22.57 -3.19 -4.40
C ASN A 41 -22.90 -2.37 -3.14
N LYS A 42 -22.78 -2.97 -1.95
CA LYS A 42 -22.99 -2.28 -0.67
C LYS A 42 -22.00 -1.14 -0.47
N VAL A 43 -20.72 -1.34 -0.78
CA VAL A 43 -19.70 -0.29 -0.66
C VAL A 43 -19.98 0.82 -1.66
N LEU A 44 -20.17 0.49 -2.93
CA LEU A 44 -20.39 1.48 -3.98
C LEU A 44 -21.67 2.29 -3.81
N SER A 45 -22.72 1.72 -3.20
CA SER A 45 -23.95 2.47 -2.90
C SER A 45 -23.76 3.60 -1.88
N GLN A 46 -22.65 3.63 -1.16
CA GLN A 46 -22.29 4.68 -0.19
C GLN A 46 -21.36 5.74 -0.78
N VAL A 47 -20.91 5.54 -2.02
CA VAL A 47 -19.99 6.45 -2.70
C VAL A 47 -20.78 7.39 -3.59
N ASP A 48 -20.76 8.67 -3.29
CA ASP A 48 -21.37 9.73 -4.09
C ASP A 48 -20.33 10.73 -4.61
N GLY A 49 -20.78 11.69 -5.40
CA GLY A 49 -19.89 12.72 -5.95
C GLY A 49 -19.23 13.60 -4.89
N ARG A 50 -19.88 13.79 -3.73
CA ARG A 50 -19.34 14.54 -2.61
C ARG A 50 -18.23 13.76 -1.92
N PHE A 51 -18.46 12.47 -1.65
CA PHE A 51 -17.44 11.57 -1.08
C PHE A 51 -16.16 11.54 -1.92
N VAL A 52 -16.31 11.44 -3.25
CA VAL A 52 -15.15 11.39 -4.17
C VAL A 52 -14.45 12.74 -4.29
N GLY A 53 -15.18 13.85 -4.18
CA GLY A 53 -14.65 15.20 -4.38
C GLY A 53 -14.01 15.85 -3.15
N GLN A 54 -14.07 15.22 -1.99
CA GLN A 54 -13.57 15.77 -0.73
C GLN A 54 -12.37 14.99 -0.19
N TYR A 55 -11.57 15.65 0.66
CA TYR A 55 -10.56 14.94 1.44
C TYR A 55 -11.23 13.96 2.41
N PRO A 56 -10.71 12.73 2.55
CA PRO A 56 -11.31 11.74 3.43
C PRO A 56 -11.16 12.12 4.91
N GLU A 57 -12.25 11.99 5.66
CA GLU A 57 -12.26 12.08 7.12
C GLU A 57 -11.85 10.71 7.69
N THR A 58 -10.57 10.56 8.00
CA THR A 58 -9.99 9.26 8.37
C THR A 58 -10.15 8.88 9.84
N PHE A 59 -10.52 9.83 10.71
CA PHE A 59 -10.55 9.61 12.16
C PHE A 59 -11.48 8.48 12.59
N GLN A 60 -12.71 8.48 12.10
CA GLN A 60 -13.70 7.42 12.43
C GLN A 60 -13.25 6.03 11.97
N PHE A 61 -12.58 5.96 10.82
CA PHE A 61 -12.00 4.72 10.34
C PHE A 61 -10.85 4.26 11.26
N THR A 62 -9.98 5.18 11.68
CA THR A 62 -8.87 4.88 12.59
C THR A 62 -9.36 4.36 13.93
N GLU A 63 -10.45 4.95 14.50
CA GLU A 63 -11.06 4.44 15.73
C GLU A 63 -11.60 3.02 15.58
N LYS A 64 -12.33 2.75 14.49
CA LYS A 64 -12.83 1.40 14.21
C LYS A 64 -11.71 0.39 14.01
N LEU A 65 -10.65 0.78 13.33
CA LEU A 65 -9.48 -0.06 13.11
C LEU A 65 -8.73 -0.33 14.42
N ALA A 66 -8.56 0.69 15.26
CA ALA A 66 -7.94 0.54 16.58
C ALA A 66 -8.72 -0.45 17.44
N ALA A 67 -10.05 -0.30 17.50
CA ALA A 67 -10.92 -1.24 18.24
C ALA A 67 -10.84 -2.66 17.67
N PHE A 68 -10.82 -2.82 16.35
CA PHE A 68 -10.68 -4.13 15.70
C PHE A 68 -9.34 -4.80 16.01
N LEU A 69 -8.25 -4.03 16.06
CA LEU A 69 -6.90 -4.53 16.34
C LEU A 69 -6.59 -4.63 17.84
N GLY A 70 -7.46 -4.15 18.71
CA GLY A 70 -7.22 -4.13 20.16
C GLY A 70 -6.07 -3.19 20.57
N THR A 71 -5.95 -2.04 19.91
CA THR A 71 -4.91 -1.03 20.17
C THR A 71 -5.51 0.37 20.27
N ASP A 72 -4.69 1.36 20.61
CA ASP A 72 -5.08 2.77 20.64
C ASP A 72 -4.85 3.47 19.29
N VAL A 73 -5.65 4.48 19.00
CA VAL A 73 -5.52 5.28 17.77
C VAL A 73 -4.12 5.92 17.62
N GLN A 74 -3.46 6.22 18.73
CA GLN A 74 -2.10 6.80 18.75
C GLN A 74 -1.02 5.84 18.24
N HIS A 75 -1.30 4.53 18.21
CA HIS A 75 -0.40 3.50 17.72
C HIS A 75 -0.68 3.10 16.26
N LEU A 76 -1.56 3.84 15.58
CA LEU A 76 -1.92 3.58 14.20
C LEU A 76 -1.56 4.76 13.30
N SER A 77 -1.05 4.43 12.13
CA SER A 77 -0.89 5.38 11.03
C SER A 77 -1.46 4.77 9.75
N LEU A 78 -2.34 5.52 9.09
CA LEU A 78 -2.91 5.12 7.80
C LEU A 78 -1.99 5.59 6.68
N MET A 79 -1.74 4.72 5.72
CA MET A 79 -0.83 4.98 4.60
C MET A 79 -1.38 4.38 3.31
N ASN A 80 -0.89 4.86 2.18
CA ASN A 80 -1.26 4.35 0.86
C ASN A 80 -0.48 3.06 0.54
N GLY A 81 -0.77 2.02 1.31
CA GLY A 81 -0.12 0.72 1.20
C GLY A 81 1.17 0.59 2.00
N SER A 82 1.63 -0.66 2.15
CA SER A 82 2.81 -1.02 2.95
C SER A 82 4.12 -0.41 2.42
N ALA A 83 4.23 -0.20 1.12
CA ALA A 83 5.43 0.40 0.52
C ALA A 83 5.67 1.84 1.02
N GLU A 84 4.61 2.64 1.14
CA GLU A 84 4.70 3.99 1.71
C GLU A 84 5.05 3.93 3.20
N GLY A 85 4.45 3.00 3.94
CA GLY A 85 4.76 2.77 5.34
C GLY A 85 6.23 2.43 5.58
N ILE A 86 6.79 1.52 4.81
CA ILE A 86 8.21 1.15 4.86
C ILE A 86 9.08 2.38 4.60
N ARG A 87 8.77 3.16 3.57
CA ARG A 87 9.52 4.37 3.25
C ARG A 87 9.53 5.37 4.41
N TYR A 88 8.38 5.63 5.02
CA TYR A 88 8.29 6.57 6.13
C TYR A 88 9.01 6.07 7.39
N ILE A 89 8.93 4.79 7.69
CA ILE A 89 9.69 4.20 8.81
C ILE A 89 11.20 4.39 8.57
N ILE A 90 11.69 4.07 7.38
CA ILE A 90 13.09 4.25 7.04
C ILE A 90 13.51 5.71 7.18
N GLN A 91 12.71 6.64 6.63
CA GLN A 91 13.01 8.08 6.70
C GLN A 91 12.97 8.63 8.13
N ALA A 92 12.05 8.15 8.96
CA ALA A 92 11.89 8.63 10.33
C ALA A 92 12.99 8.13 11.28
N PHE A 93 13.47 6.90 11.07
CA PHE A 93 14.38 6.25 12.01
C PHE A 93 15.82 6.07 11.49
N THR A 94 16.11 6.54 10.28
CA THR A 94 17.45 6.43 9.70
C THR A 94 17.96 7.81 9.28
N SER A 95 19.10 8.24 9.83
CA SER A 95 19.76 9.47 9.40
C SER A 95 20.29 9.35 7.97
N PRO A 96 20.43 10.46 7.22
CA PRO A 96 21.14 10.46 5.93
C PRO A 96 22.53 9.82 6.04
N GLY A 97 22.81 8.83 5.21
CA GLY A 97 24.06 8.05 5.28
C GLY A 97 24.07 6.95 6.36
N GLY A 98 22.98 6.78 7.11
CA GLY A 98 22.80 5.71 8.07
C GLY A 98 22.77 4.33 7.41
N ARG A 99 22.90 3.28 8.22
CA ARG A 99 22.90 1.89 7.76
C ARG A 99 21.63 1.19 8.21
N ILE A 100 21.05 0.41 7.28
CA ILE A 100 19.93 -0.48 7.54
C ILE A 100 20.38 -1.89 7.29
N VAL A 101 20.05 -2.81 8.19
CA VAL A 101 20.33 -4.24 8.01
C VAL A 101 19.03 -4.91 7.60
N GLY A 102 19.06 -5.61 6.48
CA GLY A 102 17.93 -6.37 5.95
C GLY A 102 18.31 -7.82 5.68
N VAL A 103 17.29 -8.68 5.60
CA VAL A 103 17.44 -10.09 5.20
C VAL A 103 17.13 -10.22 3.72
N VAL A 104 17.93 -10.93 2.98
CA VAL A 104 17.69 -11.23 1.57
C VAL A 104 17.59 -12.74 1.34
N PRO A 105 16.72 -13.20 0.46
CA PRO A 105 15.79 -12.46 -0.37
C PRO A 105 14.63 -11.88 0.44
N SER A 106 14.19 -10.67 0.09
CA SER A 106 13.10 -9.95 0.75
C SER A 106 12.32 -9.09 -0.24
N TYR A 107 11.30 -8.40 0.26
CA TYR A 107 10.53 -7.47 -0.54
C TYR A 107 11.43 -6.36 -1.11
N PHE A 108 11.33 -6.12 -2.41
CA PHE A 108 12.25 -5.22 -3.15
C PHE A 108 12.30 -3.77 -2.64
N MET A 109 11.27 -3.32 -1.93
CA MET A 109 11.24 -1.97 -1.34
C MET A 109 12.25 -1.76 -0.21
N PHE A 110 12.92 -2.81 0.26
CA PHE A 110 14.03 -2.72 1.22
C PHE A 110 15.41 -2.60 0.56
N GLN A 111 15.46 -2.63 -0.75
CA GLN A 111 16.69 -2.48 -1.55
C GLN A 111 16.78 -1.06 -2.07
#